data_705be8fc85de2d51528192b1ee36fd1c
#
_entry.id   705be8fc85de2d51528192b1ee36fd1c
#
_cell.length_a   1.000
_cell.length_b   1.000
_cell.length_c   1.000
_cell.angle_alpha   90.00
_cell.angle_beta   90.00
_cell.angle_gamma   90.00
#
_symmetry.space_group_name_H-M   'P 1'
#
loop_
_entity.id
_entity.type
_entity.pdbx_description
1 polymer ?
#
loop_
_entity_poly.entity_id
_entity_poly.type
_entity_poly.pdbx_seq_one_letter_code
_entity_poly.pdbx_strand_id
1 'polypeptide(L)' 'MKFEILGPNNNVVNVVETEANPIRIGKNASCELCLDDASVSRVHAVIELML' A
#
# COMPACT_ATOMS: atom_id res chain seq x y z
N MET A 1 5.90 -2.24 -10.59
CA MET A 1 5.09 -3.27 -9.88
C MET A 1 3.70 -2.72 -9.64
N LYS A 2 2.70 -3.53 -9.80
CA LYS A 2 1.30 -3.13 -9.71
C LYS A 2 0.63 -3.81 -8.53
N PHE A 3 -0.12 -3.04 -7.75
CA PHE A 3 -0.86 -3.53 -6.59
C PHE A 3 -2.33 -3.17 -6.73
N GLU A 4 -3.18 -4.13 -6.39
CA GLU A 4 -4.60 -3.89 -6.29
C GLU A 4 -4.99 -3.90 -4.81
N ILE A 5 -5.68 -2.85 -4.37
CA ILE A 5 -6.21 -2.77 -3.01
C ILE A 5 -7.65 -3.26 -3.07
N LEU A 6 -7.93 -4.30 -2.28
CA LEU A 6 -9.25 -4.95 -2.28
C LEU A 6 -10.07 -4.47 -1.09
N GLY A 7 -11.34 -4.21 -1.35
CA GLY A 7 -12.32 -3.94 -0.31
C GLY A 7 -12.90 -5.23 0.28
N PRO A 8 -13.90 -5.09 1.19
CA PRO A 8 -14.43 -6.23 1.95
C PRO A 8 -14.99 -7.37 1.12
N ASN A 9 -15.47 -7.10 -0.08
CA ASN A 9 -16.05 -8.11 -0.98
C ASN A 9 -15.10 -8.49 -2.12
N ASN A 10 -13.81 -8.32 -1.91
CA ASN A 10 -12.78 -8.55 -2.93
C ASN A 10 -12.92 -7.65 -4.16
N ASN A 11 -13.66 -6.57 -4.05
CA ASN A 11 -13.75 -5.58 -5.11
C ASN A 11 -12.48 -4.73 -5.10
N VAL A 12 -11.94 -4.45 -6.27
CA VAL A 12 -10.80 -3.54 -6.39
C VAL A 12 -11.27 -2.12 -6.09
N VAL A 13 -10.76 -1.52 -5.02
CA VAL A 13 -11.09 -0.16 -4.62
C VAL A 13 -10.03 0.85 -5.05
N ASN A 14 -8.82 0.38 -5.31
CA ASN A 14 -7.75 1.22 -5.84
C ASN A 14 -6.68 0.37 -6.51
N VAL A 15 -5.96 0.98 -7.43
CA VAL A 15 -4.82 0.38 -8.11
C VAL A 15 -3.64 1.33 -7.96
N VAL A 16 -2.52 0.80 -7.49
CA VAL A 16 -1.28 1.56 -7.34
C VAL A 16 -0.20 0.90 -8.20
N GLU A 17 0.43 1.68 -9.04
CA GLU A 17 1.58 1.23 -9.83
C GLU A 17 2.79 2.05 -9.43
N THR A 18 3.88 1.39 -9.02
CA THR A 18 5.08 2.05 -8.55
C THR A 18 6.32 1.22 -8.84
N GLU A 19 7.43 1.92 -9.09
CA GLU A 19 8.75 1.31 -9.22
C GLU A 19 9.60 1.54 -7.97
N ALA A 20 9.01 2.10 -6.92
CA ALA A 20 9.73 2.35 -5.68
C ALA A 20 10.21 1.05 -5.02
N ASN A 21 11.33 1.12 -4.34
CA ASN A 21 11.89 0.04 -3.53
C ASN A 21 12.70 0.67 -2.39
N PRO A 22 12.31 0.50 -1.13
CA PRO A 22 11.16 -0.27 -0.65
C PRO A 22 9.81 0.41 -0.91
N ILE A 23 8.75 -0.38 -0.82
CA ILE A 23 7.37 0.10 -0.91
C ILE A 23 6.82 0.16 0.51
N ARG A 24 6.42 1.34 0.95
CA ARG A 24 5.85 1.54 2.28
C ARG A 24 4.33 1.47 2.21
N ILE A 25 3.74 0.78 3.18
CA ILE A 25 2.31 0.61 3.29
C ILE A 25 1.87 1.25 4.60
N GLY A 26 0.93 2.15 4.55
CA GLY A 26 0.45 2.78 5.76
C GLY A 26 -0.51 3.93 5.52
N LYS A 27 -0.87 4.60 6.61
CA LYS A 27 -1.82 5.70 6.58
C LYS A 27 -1.19 7.02 6.14
N ASN A 28 0.11 7.17 6.29
CA ASN A 28 0.81 8.38 5.91
C ASN A 28 0.71 8.59 4.40
N ALA A 29 0.39 9.81 3.97
CA ALA A 29 0.27 10.15 2.56
C ALA A 29 1.58 9.96 1.78
N SER A 30 2.73 9.92 2.45
CA SER A 30 4.01 9.65 1.81
C SER A 30 4.23 8.17 1.48
N CYS A 31 3.38 7.27 1.97
CA CYS A 31 3.48 5.84 1.66
C CYS A 31 3.06 5.59 0.21
N GLU A 32 3.76 4.70 -0.47
CA GLU A 32 3.42 4.29 -1.83
C GLU A 32 2.04 3.62 -1.87
N LEU A 33 1.77 2.76 -0.88
CA LEU A 33 0.44 2.19 -0.69
C LEU A 33 -0.20 2.88 0.51
N CYS A 34 -0.94 3.94 0.25
CA CYS A 34 -1.61 4.72 1.29
C CYS A 34 -2.98 4.12 1.58
N LEU A 35 -3.18 3.65 2.82
CA LEU A 35 -4.43 3.07 3.28
C LEU A 35 -5.05 4.02 4.31
N ASP A 36 -6.11 4.71 3.91
CA ASP A 36 -6.78 5.68 4.77
C ASP A 36 -7.80 4.99 5.68
N ASP A 37 -7.29 4.31 6.69
CA ASP A 37 -8.09 3.59 7.67
C ASP A 37 -7.49 3.82 9.06
N ALA A 38 -8.35 4.12 10.02
CA ALA A 38 -7.93 4.46 11.38
C ALA A 38 -7.18 3.32 12.08
N SER A 39 -7.40 2.06 11.67
CA SER A 39 -6.73 0.89 12.24
C SER A 39 -5.32 0.67 11.67
N VAL A 40 -4.93 1.43 10.67
CA VAL A 40 -3.63 1.30 10.01
C VAL A 40 -2.66 2.32 10.59
N SER A 41 -1.46 1.88 10.96
CA SER A 41 -0.39 2.74 11.45
C SER A 41 0.13 3.64 10.32
N ARG A 42 0.80 4.74 10.67
CA ARG A 42 1.37 5.68 9.69
C ARG A 42 2.27 4.97 8.70
N VAL A 43 3.20 4.15 9.20
CA VAL A 43 3.96 3.19 8.39
C VAL A 43 3.71 1.83 8.99
N HIS A 44 2.85 1.04 8.36
CA HIS A 44 2.35 -0.22 8.90
C HIS A 44 3.24 -1.39 8.50
N ALA A 45 3.69 -1.39 7.27
CA ALA A 45 4.52 -2.46 6.72
C ALA A 45 5.38 -1.92 5.58
N VAL A 46 6.42 -2.67 5.25
CA VAL A 46 7.32 -2.34 4.15
C VAL A 46 7.53 -3.60 3.32
N ILE A 47 7.43 -3.45 2.00
CA ILE A 47 7.78 -4.51 1.05
C ILE A 47 9.10 -4.12 0.40
N GLU A 48 10.07 -5.01 0.50
CA GLU A 48 11.38 -4.82 -0.12
C GLU A 48 11.65 -5.94 -1.11
N LEU A 49 12.02 -5.57 -2.32
CA LEU A 49 12.43 -6.53 -3.33
C LEU A 49 13.93 -6.74 -3.22
N MET A 50 14.32 -7.99 -3.05
CA MET A 50 15.72 -8.40 -2.97
C MET A 50 16.06 -9.25 -4.20
N LEU A 51 17.09 -8.81 -4.90
CA LEU A 51 17.57 -9.50 -6.10
C LEU A 51 18.77 -10.37 -5.79
#